data_f36d6a4842b65daef9f02b9c3d289ae4
#
_entry.id   f36d6a4842b65daef9f02b9c3d289ae4
#
_cell.length_a   1.000
_cell.length_b   1.000
_cell.length_c   1.000
_cell.angle_alpha   90.00
_cell.angle_beta   90.00
_cell.angle_gamma   90.00
#
_symmetry.space_group_name_H-M   'P 1'
#
loop_
_entity.id
_entity.type
_entity.pdbx_description
1 polymer ?
#
loop_
_entity_poly.entity_id
_entity_poly.type
_entity_poly.pdbx_seq_one_letter_code
_entity_poly.pdbx_strand_id
1 'polypeptide(L)' 'MAAKHDAVINELNFKIDKLIKLYISSLEQNKSLESKIQDLQSELENLQRE' A
#
# COMPACT_ATOMS: atom_id res chain seq x y z
N MET A 1 22.24 -15.32 -27.10
CA MET A 1 22.57 -14.05 -26.46
C MET A 1 21.38 -13.25 -26.07
N ALA A 2 20.41 -13.07 -26.96
CA ALA A 2 19.17 -12.38 -26.60
C ALA A 2 18.41 -13.05 -25.47
N ALA A 3 18.50 -14.37 -25.37
CA ALA A 3 17.74 -15.12 -24.37
C ALA A 3 18.16 -14.80 -22.93
N LYS A 4 19.43 -14.52 -22.69
CA LYS A 4 19.90 -14.17 -21.35
C LYS A 4 19.42 -12.79 -20.93
N HIS A 5 19.47 -11.85 -21.84
CA HIS A 5 18.97 -10.49 -21.56
C HIS A 5 17.47 -10.49 -21.36
N ASP A 6 16.75 -11.26 -22.17
CA ASP A 6 15.30 -11.37 -22.04
C ASP A 6 14.90 -11.99 -20.69
N ALA A 7 15.63 -12.99 -20.24
CA ALA A 7 15.35 -13.62 -18.94
C ALA A 7 15.59 -12.66 -17.79
N VAL A 8 16.66 -11.87 -17.84
CA VAL A 8 16.97 -10.89 -16.81
C VAL A 8 15.92 -9.77 -16.80
N ILE A 9 15.55 -9.29 -17.98
CA ILE A 9 14.54 -8.24 -18.09
C ILE A 9 13.20 -8.73 -17.57
N ASN A 10 12.81 -9.95 -17.90
CA ASN A 10 11.56 -10.52 -17.41
C ASN A 10 11.57 -10.69 -15.89
N GLU A 11 12.69 -11.11 -15.33
CA GLU A 11 12.82 -11.23 -13.88
C GLU A 11 12.73 -9.88 -13.20
N LEU A 12 13.39 -8.86 -13.74
CA LEU A 12 13.32 -7.51 -13.21
C LEU A 12 11.91 -6.96 -13.29
N ASN A 13 11.24 -7.15 -14.41
CA ASN A 13 9.87 -6.68 -14.57
C ASN A 13 8.93 -7.35 -13.56
N PHE A 14 9.13 -8.64 -13.31
CA PHE A 14 8.35 -9.37 -12.33
C PHE A 14 8.54 -8.79 -10.93
N LYS A 15 9.78 -8.48 -10.57
CA LYS A 15 10.10 -7.87 -9.27
C LYS A 15 9.53 -6.47 -9.15
N ILE A 16 9.61 -5.70 -10.21
CA ILE A 16 9.05 -4.35 -10.24
C ILE A 16 7.54 -4.39 -10.06
N ASP A 17 6.87 -5.31 -10.76
CA ASP A 17 5.42 -5.48 -10.61
C ASP A 17 5.03 -5.81 -9.18
N LYS A 18 5.79 -6.70 -8.54
CA LYS A 18 5.56 -7.04 -7.14
C LYS A 18 5.72 -5.83 -6.22
N LEU A 19 6.76 -5.05 -6.45
CA LEU A 19 7.00 -3.84 -5.65
C LEU A 19 5.88 -2.83 -5.81
N ILE A 20 5.42 -2.65 -7.04
CA ILE A 20 4.31 -1.73 -7.30
C ILE A 20 3.05 -2.18 -6.57
N LYS A 21 2.74 -3.45 -6.65
CA LYS A 21 1.57 -4.02 -5.97
C LYS A 21 1.65 -3.86 -4.46
N LEU A 22 2.83 -4.09 -3.89
CA LEU A 22 3.06 -3.90 -2.46
C LEU A 22 2.89 -2.45 -2.06
N TYR A 23 3.40 -1.54 -2.89
CA TYR A 23 3.28 -0.12 -2.63
C TYR A 23 1.82 0.33 -2.65
N ILE A 24 1.07 -0.10 -3.65
CA ILE A 24 -0.35 0.22 -3.75
C ILE A 24 -1.13 -0.33 -2.55
N SER A 25 -0.85 -1.57 -2.17
CA SER A 25 -1.47 -2.19 -1.01
C SER A 25 -1.17 -1.42 0.27
N SER A 26 0.07 -0.97 0.43
CA SER A 26 0.48 -0.17 1.58
C SER A 26 -0.25 1.18 1.62
N LEU A 27 -0.40 1.82 0.46
CA LEU A 27 -1.14 3.08 0.39
C LEU A 27 -2.60 2.90 0.77
N GLU A 28 -3.22 1.82 0.32
CA GLU A 28 -4.60 1.51 0.65
C GLU A 28 -4.76 1.24 2.14
N GLN A 29 -3.82 0.52 2.74
CA GLN A 29 -3.83 0.28 4.18
C GLN A 29 -3.69 1.58 4.96
N ASN A 30 -2.78 2.44 4.52
CA ASN A 30 -2.60 3.73 5.18
C ASN A 30 -3.85 4.58 5.12
N LYS A 31 -4.51 4.60 3.99
CA LYS A 31 -5.77 5.33 3.83
C LYS A 31 -6.84 4.80 4.78
N SER A 32 -6.95 3.48 4.86
CA SER A 32 -7.91 2.84 5.74
C SER A 32 -7.62 3.16 7.21
N LEU A 33 -6.35 3.13 7.60
CA LEU A 33 -5.95 3.46 8.96
C LEU A 33 -6.22 4.93 9.30
N GLU A 34 -5.96 5.84 8.37
CA GLU A 34 -6.26 7.25 8.57
C GLU A 34 -7.74 7.48 8.78
N SER A 35 -8.57 6.79 8.00
CA SER A 35 -10.02 6.88 8.15
C SER A 35 -10.46 6.37 9.53
N LYS A 36 -9.89 5.27 10.00
CA LYS A 36 -10.18 4.73 11.32
C LYS A 36 -9.76 5.68 12.43
N ILE A 37 -8.60 6.31 12.28
CA ILE A 37 -8.12 7.29 13.26
C ILE A 37 -9.09 8.46 13.35
N GLN A 38 -9.55 8.98 12.23
CA GLN A 38 -10.52 10.06 12.21
C GLN A 38 -11.82 9.66 12.89
N ASP A 39 -12.31 8.47 12.63
CA ASP A 39 -13.52 7.96 13.26
C ASP A 39 -13.37 7.85 14.76
N LEU A 40 -12.24 7.31 15.21
CA LEU A 40 -11.96 7.18 16.64
C LEU A 40 -11.83 8.53 17.33
N GLN A 41 -11.19 9.49 16.68
CA GLN A 41 -11.08 10.84 17.20
C GLN A 41 -12.45 11.49 17.35
N SER A 42 -13.32 11.28 16.38
CA SER A 42 -14.67 11.80 16.40
C SER A 42 -15.48 11.19 17.54
N GLU A 43 -15.36 9.88 17.73
CA GLU A 43 -16.03 9.20 18.84
C GLU A 43 -15.54 9.69 20.20
N LEU A 44 -14.22 9.89 20.30
CA LEU A 44 -13.64 10.38 21.54
C LEU A 44 -14.14 11.77 21.86
N GLU A 45 -14.22 12.64 20.88
CA GLU A 45 -14.76 13.99 21.07
C GLU A 45 -16.21 13.94 21.56
N ASN A 46 -17.01 13.07 20.96
CA ASN A 46 -18.41 12.92 21.37
C ASN A 46 -18.53 12.44 22.82
N LEU A 47 -17.70 11.50 23.22
CA LEU A 47 -17.69 11.02 24.59
C LEU A 47 -17.26 12.10 25.58
N GLN A 48 -16.31 12.93 25.20
CA GLN A 48 -15.85 14.01 26.07
C GLN A 48 -16.88 15.11 26.23
N ARG A 49 -17.73 15.31 25.25
CA ARG A 49 -18.79 16.32 25.35
C ARG A 49 -19.92 15.91 26.28
N GLU A 50 -20.11 14.63 26.41
CA GLU A 50 -21.11 14.10 27.31
C GLU A 50 -20.63 14.12 28.77
#